data_26e1e057f65073e7cc0bf5d9d83d9ecf
#
_entry.id   26e1e057f65073e7cc0bf5d9d83d9ecf
#
_cell.length_a   1.000
_cell.length_b   1.000
_cell.length_c   1.000
_cell.angle_alpha   90.00
_cell.angle_beta   90.00
_cell.angle_gamma   90.00
#
_symmetry.space_group_name_H-M   'P 1'
#
loop_
_entity.id
_entity.type
_entity.pdbx_description
1 polymer ?
#
loop_
_entity_poly.entity_id
_entity_poly.type
_entity_poly.pdbx_seq_one_letter_code
_entity_poly.pdbx_strand_id
1 'polypeptide(L)'
;MSILRQLFLLISFVVTLTAAAPVKHKFTAAEQQQISIETPGLFSRSDAFSVDFSSVKDNDYSFPLPVGKATLQDDNVLRIETKEGDAVKAMFDGVVRLSRHHDGMRNVIVVRHRNGLETVYANNKSNVVKVGQKVKAGHTIAFVGTGEGKSFCDFSIMVNGCRINPSTIININSHRLRKQTLMCKRNGSYVDVTSSSGANVLMAAESMDDDPFETESKFELNLSDLDEGNWAFPLPGAKVISPYGGRRRHSGVDLKT
;
A
#
# COMPACT_ATOMS: atom_id res chain seq x y z
N MET A 1 -28.24 0.95 -77.70
CA MET A 1 -28.34 -0.02 -76.59
C MET A 1 -27.02 -0.07 -75.86
N SER A 2 -26.94 0.68 -74.76
CA SER A 2 -25.70 0.84 -73.97
C SER A 2 -25.75 -0.05 -72.75
N ILE A 3 -24.83 -0.97 -72.63
CA ILE A 3 -24.67 -1.82 -71.47
C ILE A 3 -23.77 -1.14 -70.44
N LEU A 4 -24.39 -0.65 -69.41
CA LEU A 4 -23.70 0.00 -68.28
C LEU A 4 -23.03 -1.10 -67.44
N ARG A 5 -21.69 -1.22 -67.53
CA ARG A 5 -20.90 -2.06 -66.66
C ARG A 5 -20.77 -1.39 -65.29
N GLN A 6 -21.45 -1.94 -64.30
CA GLN A 6 -21.24 -1.58 -62.89
C GLN A 6 -19.94 -2.24 -62.43
N LEU A 7 -18.93 -1.42 -62.16
CA LEU A 7 -17.70 -1.81 -61.53
C LEU A 7 -17.90 -1.82 -60.01
N PHE A 8 -18.04 -3.00 -59.43
CA PHE A 8 -18.01 -3.18 -58.00
C PHE A 8 -16.58 -3.11 -57.50
N LEU A 9 -16.21 -1.98 -56.87
CA LEU A 9 -14.96 -1.81 -56.15
C LEU A 9 -15.13 -2.50 -54.79
N LEU A 10 -14.59 -3.72 -54.63
CA LEU A 10 -14.42 -4.41 -53.37
C LEU A 10 -13.25 -3.71 -52.63
N ILE A 11 -13.57 -2.78 -51.75
CA ILE A 11 -12.59 -2.22 -50.80
C ILE A 11 -12.38 -3.31 -49.72
N SER A 12 -11.33 -4.07 -49.88
CA SER A 12 -10.83 -4.98 -48.85
C SER A 12 -10.22 -4.17 -47.72
N PHE A 13 -10.95 -4.01 -46.63
CA PHE A 13 -10.45 -3.39 -45.39
C PHE A 13 -9.53 -4.41 -44.70
N VAL A 14 -8.24 -4.33 -45.02
CA VAL A 14 -7.22 -5.11 -44.28
C VAL A 14 -7.05 -4.47 -42.91
N VAL A 15 -7.74 -5.03 -41.91
CA VAL A 15 -7.46 -4.73 -40.51
C VAL A 15 -6.10 -5.34 -40.18
N THR A 16 -5.05 -4.55 -40.29
CA THR A 16 -3.75 -4.93 -39.75
C THR A 16 -3.85 -4.94 -38.23
N LEU A 17 -4.05 -6.14 -37.66
CA LEU A 17 -3.88 -6.37 -36.24
C LEU A 17 -2.40 -6.16 -35.92
N THR A 18 -2.01 -4.94 -35.54
CA THR A 18 -0.68 -4.69 -35.01
C THR A 18 -0.61 -5.37 -33.67
N ALA A 19 -0.07 -6.59 -33.64
CA ALA A 19 0.34 -7.25 -32.43
C ALA A 19 1.33 -6.32 -31.73
N ALA A 20 0.90 -5.70 -30.62
CA ALA A 20 1.79 -4.89 -29.80
C ALA A 20 3.00 -5.75 -29.44
N ALA A 21 4.19 -5.32 -29.83
CA ALA A 21 5.43 -6.01 -29.50
C ALA A 21 5.46 -6.28 -27.99
N PRO A 22 5.87 -7.49 -27.55
CA PRO A 22 5.92 -7.81 -26.13
C PRO A 22 6.80 -6.79 -25.41
N VAL A 23 6.23 -6.11 -24.42
CA VAL A 23 6.99 -5.14 -23.61
C VAL A 23 8.14 -5.91 -22.97
N LYS A 24 9.38 -5.61 -23.33
CA LYS A 24 10.57 -6.21 -22.70
C LYS A 24 10.60 -5.81 -21.23
N HIS A 25 10.01 -6.64 -20.37
CA HIS A 25 10.14 -6.50 -18.92
C HIS A 25 11.40 -7.22 -18.45
N LYS A 26 11.97 -6.75 -17.33
CA LYS A 26 13.19 -7.31 -16.74
C LYS A 26 12.91 -8.33 -15.62
N PHE A 27 11.68 -8.80 -15.44
CA PHE A 27 11.32 -9.73 -14.37
C PHE A 27 11.68 -11.16 -14.76
N THR A 28 12.34 -11.88 -13.84
CA THR A 28 12.64 -13.30 -13.98
C THR A 28 11.37 -14.15 -13.91
N ALA A 29 11.46 -15.41 -14.31
CA ALA A 29 10.33 -16.35 -14.20
C ALA A 29 9.87 -16.52 -12.74
N ALA A 30 10.80 -16.59 -11.79
CA ALA A 30 10.50 -16.68 -10.37
C ALA A 30 9.72 -15.44 -9.87
N GLU A 31 10.16 -14.24 -10.26
CA GLU A 31 9.47 -12.99 -9.90
C GLU A 31 8.05 -12.92 -10.47
N GLN A 32 7.79 -13.54 -11.62
CA GLN A 32 6.48 -13.59 -12.25
C GLN A 32 5.56 -14.67 -11.66
N GLN A 33 6.10 -15.61 -10.89
CA GLN A 33 5.35 -16.74 -10.32
C GLN A 33 5.07 -16.58 -8.82
N GLN A 34 5.99 -15.99 -8.06
CA GLN A 34 5.91 -15.87 -6.62
C GLN A 34 5.41 -14.49 -6.21
N ILE A 35 4.43 -14.45 -5.31
CA ILE A 35 3.94 -13.19 -4.74
C ILE A 35 5.01 -12.60 -3.82
N SER A 36 5.48 -13.37 -2.86
CA SER A 36 6.55 -13.00 -1.93
C SER A 36 7.88 -13.50 -2.48
N ILE A 37 8.72 -12.58 -2.92
CA ILE A 37 10.06 -12.86 -3.41
C ILE A 37 10.94 -11.63 -3.17
N GLU A 38 12.20 -11.85 -2.84
CA GLU A 38 13.16 -10.77 -2.70
C GLU A 38 13.25 -9.90 -3.96
N THR A 39 13.34 -8.60 -3.77
CA THR A 39 13.51 -7.65 -4.87
C THR A 39 14.99 -7.59 -5.26
N PRO A 40 15.37 -8.07 -6.48
CA PRO A 40 16.77 -8.10 -6.89
C PRO A 40 17.42 -6.71 -6.78
N GLY A 41 18.54 -6.65 -6.07
CA GLY A 41 19.35 -5.44 -5.95
C GLY A 41 18.81 -4.35 -5.01
N LEU A 42 17.67 -4.55 -4.33
CA LEU A 42 17.09 -3.54 -3.44
C LEU A 42 18.07 -3.12 -2.34
N PHE A 43 18.73 -4.09 -1.71
CA PHE A 43 19.73 -3.89 -0.65
C PHE A 43 21.18 -4.10 -1.10
N SER A 44 21.49 -3.97 -2.41
CA SER A 44 22.84 -4.21 -2.92
C SER A 44 23.87 -3.17 -2.53
N ARG A 45 23.44 -1.94 -2.20
CA ARG A 45 24.33 -0.81 -1.87
C ARG A 45 24.31 -0.44 -0.40
N SER A 46 23.24 -0.76 0.32
CA SER A 46 23.03 -0.43 1.72
C SER A 46 22.02 -1.39 2.31
N ASP A 47 22.14 -1.73 3.57
CA ASP A 47 21.16 -2.54 4.30
C ASP A 47 19.88 -1.75 4.68
N ALA A 48 19.85 -0.45 4.37
CA ALA A 48 18.70 0.39 4.62
C ALA A 48 18.43 1.38 3.47
N PHE A 49 17.17 1.74 3.29
CA PHE A 49 16.75 2.84 2.42
C PHE A 49 15.51 3.53 2.99
N SER A 50 15.28 4.77 2.57
CA SER A 50 14.12 5.56 2.99
C SER A 50 13.14 5.76 1.84
N VAL A 51 11.84 5.87 2.19
CA VAL A 51 10.76 6.23 1.29
C VAL A 51 10.08 7.47 1.82
N ASP A 52 10.22 8.58 1.11
CA ASP A 52 9.59 9.85 1.49
C ASP A 52 8.17 9.94 0.89
N PHE A 53 7.16 9.89 1.75
CA PHE A 53 5.77 10.12 1.40
C PHE A 53 5.32 11.57 1.63
N SER A 54 6.12 12.41 2.29
CA SER A 54 5.77 13.81 2.54
C SER A 54 5.64 14.61 1.25
N SER A 55 6.49 14.29 0.27
CA SER A 55 6.55 14.94 -1.04
C SER A 55 5.58 14.37 -2.08
N VAL A 56 4.91 13.24 -1.80
CA VAL A 56 3.97 12.60 -2.74
C VAL A 56 2.75 13.50 -2.95
N LYS A 57 2.47 13.84 -4.19
CA LYS A 57 1.30 14.65 -4.56
C LYS A 57 0.04 13.79 -4.56
N ASP A 58 -1.12 14.43 -4.42
CA ASP A 58 -2.41 13.72 -4.39
C ASP A 58 -2.69 12.93 -5.69
N ASN A 59 -2.19 13.41 -6.85
CA ASN A 59 -2.32 12.70 -8.13
C ASN A 59 -1.37 11.50 -8.27
N ASP A 60 -0.37 11.37 -7.42
CA ASP A 60 0.61 10.28 -7.44
C ASP A 60 0.25 9.16 -6.45
N TYR A 61 -0.91 9.26 -5.83
CA TYR A 61 -1.49 8.28 -4.91
C TYR A 61 -2.96 8.02 -5.20
N SER A 62 -3.39 6.78 -5.05
CA SER A 62 -4.80 6.39 -5.05
C SER A 62 -5.02 5.26 -4.05
N PHE A 63 -6.05 5.36 -3.21
CA PHE A 63 -6.47 4.21 -2.42
C PHE A 63 -7.01 3.11 -3.36
N PRO A 64 -6.72 1.81 -3.10
CA PRO A 64 -7.07 0.72 -4.03
C PRO A 64 -8.56 0.63 -4.38
N LEU A 65 -9.44 0.90 -3.41
CA LEU A 65 -10.90 0.95 -3.58
C LEU A 65 -11.46 2.16 -2.81
N PRO A 66 -11.52 3.34 -3.43
CA PRO A 66 -11.88 4.59 -2.73
C PRO A 66 -13.22 4.56 -1.99
N VAL A 67 -14.16 3.75 -2.48
CA VAL A 67 -15.53 3.61 -1.91
C VAL A 67 -15.68 2.40 -0.98
N GLY A 68 -14.65 1.58 -0.82
CA GLY A 68 -14.70 0.35 -0.01
C GLY A 68 -14.54 0.62 1.49
N LYS A 69 -15.03 -0.31 2.31
CA LYS A 69 -14.77 -0.33 3.75
C LYS A 69 -13.53 -1.16 4.03
N ALA A 70 -12.48 -0.52 4.53
CA ALA A 70 -11.20 -1.17 4.81
C ALA A 70 -11.11 -1.68 6.25
N THR A 71 -10.58 -2.89 6.42
CA THR A 71 -10.33 -3.51 7.73
C THR A 71 -8.99 -4.23 7.69
N LEU A 72 -8.09 -3.91 8.62
CA LEU A 72 -6.80 -4.57 8.76
C LEU A 72 -6.99 -5.97 9.34
N GLN A 73 -6.37 -6.97 8.70
CA GLN A 73 -6.33 -8.35 9.13
C GLN A 73 -5.00 -8.63 9.86
N ASP A 74 -4.93 -9.72 10.62
CA ASP A 74 -3.78 -10.06 11.47
C ASP A 74 -2.46 -10.29 10.70
N ASP A 75 -2.54 -10.64 9.42
CA ASP A 75 -1.37 -10.95 8.57
C ASP A 75 -0.88 -9.75 7.75
N ASN A 76 -1.17 -8.51 8.18
CA ASN A 76 -0.86 -7.27 7.46
C ASN A 76 -1.54 -7.17 6.08
N VAL A 77 -2.69 -7.78 5.93
CA VAL A 77 -3.56 -7.62 4.76
C VAL A 77 -4.66 -6.63 5.09
N LEU A 78 -4.88 -5.68 4.22
CA LEU A 78 -6.01 -4.77 4.30
C LEU A 78 -7.14 -5.32 3.44
N ARG A 79 -8.18 -5.89 4.07
CA ARG A 79 -9.39 -6.30 3.40
C ARG A 79 -10.27 -5.11 3.13
N ILE A 80 -10.63 -4.88 1.87
CA ILE A 80 -11.46 -3.75 1.46
C ILE A 80 -12.77 -4.30 0.88
N GLU A 81 -13.83 -4.29 1.68
CA GLU A 81 -15.16 -4.76 1.29
C GLU A 81 -15.88 -3.70 0.45
N THR A 82 -16.48 -4.13 -0.65
CA THR A 82 -17.21 -3.26 -1.59
C THR A 82 -18.21 -4.10 -2.43
N LYS A 83 -18.54 -3.67 -3.64
CA LYS A 83 -19.41 -4.39 -4.56
C LYS A 83 -18.59 -5.20 -5.56
N GLU A 84 -19.13 -6.34 -5.99
CA GLU A 84 -18.55 -7.12 -7.09
C GLU A 84 -18.48 -6.26 -8.36
N GLY A 85 -17.33 -6.32 -9.04
CA GLY A 85 -17.10 -5.57 -10.26
C GLY A 85 -16.62 -4.14 -10.06
N ASP A 86 -16.48 -3.67 -8.83
CA ASP A 86 -15.86 -2.36 -8.58
C ASP A 86 -14.38 -2.36 -9.03
N ALA A 87 -13.96 -1.21 -9.55
CA ALA A 87 -12.64 -1.06 -10.14
C ALA A 87 -11.54 -0.94 -9.08
N VAL A 88 -10.62 -1.90 -9.08
CA VAL A 88 -9.39 -1.85 -8.26
C VAL A 88 -8.37 -0.92 -8.91
N LYS A 89 -7.84 0.02 -8.14
CA LYS A 89 -6.91 1.06 -8.60
C LYS A 89 -5.48 0.77 -8.16
N ALA A 90 -4.52 1.05 -9.05
CA ALA A 90 -3.12 1.04 -8.65
C ALA A 90 -2.85 2.15 -7.63
N MET A 91 -2.18 1.81 -6.51
CA MET A 91 -1.92 2.75 -5.42
C MET A 91 -0.91 3.82 -5.82
N PHE A 92 0.14 3.44 -6.52
CA PHE A 92 1.21 4.31 -7.01
C PHE A 92 1.57 3.99 -8.46
N ASP A 93 2.36 4.85 -9.07
CA ASP A 93 3.04 4.56 -10.33
C ASP A 93 3.94 3.33 -10.20
N GLY A 94 3.93 2.44 -11.19
CA GLY A 94 4.75 1.25 -11.13
C GLY A 94 4.74 0.41 -12.40
N VAL A 95 5.30 -0.79 -12.27
CA VAL A 95 5.32 -1.81 -13.32
C VAL A 95 4.72 -3.10 -12.77
N VAL A 96 3.79 -3.68 -13.49
CA VAL A 96 3.16 -4.96 -13.11
C VAL A 96 4.21 -6.06 -13.15
N ARG A 97 4.51 -6.66 -11.99
CA ARG A 97 5.48 -7.77 -11.86
C ARG A 97 4.80 -9.12 -12.01
N LEU A 98 3.59 -9.25 -11.48
CA LEU A 98 2.79 -10.46 -11.50
C LEU A 98 1.35 -10.10 -11.83
N SER A 99 0.71 -10.89 -12.72
CA SER A 99 -0.72 -10.81 -13.03
C SER A 99 -1.20 -12.18 -13.45
N ARG A 100 -1.77 -12.95 -12.52
CA ARG A 100 -2.20 -14.35 -12.76
C ARG A 100 -3.24 -14.82 -11.77
N HIS A 101 -3.83 -15.98 -12.06
CA HIS A 101 -4.59 -16.75 -11.09
C HIS A 101 -3.65 -17.40 -10.06
N HIS A 102 -4.06 -17.42 -8.79
CA HIS A 102 -3.36 -18.06 -7.68
C HIS A 102 -4.39 -18.84 -6.84
N ASP A 103 -4.07 -20.10 -6.53
CA ASP A 103 -4.93 -20.95 -5.72
C ASP A 103 -5.11 -20.33 -4.32
N GLY A 104 -6.35 -20.23 -3.87
CA GLY A 104 -6.72 -19.62 -2.59
C GLY A 104 -6.81 -18.09 -2.58
N MET A 105 -6.28 -17.38 -3.60
CA MET A 105 -6.32 -15.91 -3.68
C MET A 105 -7.01 -15.38 -4.94
N ARG A 106 -7.52 -16.27 -5.81
CA ARG A 106 -8.11 -15.94 -7.12
C ARG A 106 -7.10 -15.20 -8.02
N ASN A 107 -7.56 -14.18 -8.76
CA ASN A 107 -6.62 -13.40 -9.57
C ASN A 107 -5.87 -12.40 -8.71
N VAL A 108 -4.55 -12.38 -8.86
CA VAL A 108 -3.62 -11.55 -8.10
C VAL A 108 -2.82 -10.67 -9.05
N ILE A 109 -2.59 -9.45 -8.64
CA ILE A 109 -1.65 -8.52 -9.27
C ILE A 109 -0.60 -8.11 -8.24
N VAL A 110 0.66 -8.05 -8.65
CA VAL A 110 1.72 -7.38 -7.91
C VAL A 110 2.31 -6.28 -8.77
N VAL A 111 2.34 -5.07 -8.22
CA VAL A 111 2.94 -3.90 -8.86
C VAL A 111 4.21 -3.52 -8.09
N ARG A 112 5.34 -3.43 -8.79
CA ARG A 112 6.61 -2.94 -8.25
C ARG A 112 6.74 -1.45 -8.50
N HIS A 113 7.06 -0.70 -7.45
CA HIS A 113 7.22 0.75 -7.47
C HIS A 113 8.70 1.15 -7.47
N ARG A 114 8.99 2.36 -7.94
CA ARG A 114 10.37 2.87 -8.01
C ARG A 114 11.01 3.10 -6.64
N ASN A 115 10.19 3.30 -5.61
CA ASN A 115 10.61 3.54 -4.23
C ASN A 115 10.97 2.26 -3.45
N GLY A 116 11.03 1.10 -4.10
CA GLY A 116 11.39 -0.18 -3.47
C GLY A 116 10.22 -0.94 -2.85
N LEU A 117 9.02 -0.37 -2.85
CA LEU A 117 7.81 -1.04 -2.40
C LEU A 117 7.19 -1.89 -3.50
N GLU A 118 6.43 -2.90 -3.12
CA GLU A 118 5.49 -3.61 -3.97
C GLU A 118 4.09 -3.58 -3.35
N THR A 119 3.06 -3.48 -4.18
CA THR A 119 1.66 -3.59 -3.76
C THR A 119 1.02 -4.81 -4.38
N VAL A 120 0.24 -5.53 -3.57
CA VAL A 120 -0.45 -6.77 -3.94
C VAL A 120 -1.94 -6.53 -3.88
N TYR A 121 -2.64 -6.97 -4.92
CA TYR A 121 -4.09 -6.88 -5.05
C TYR A 121 -4.62 -8.28 -5.35
N ALA A 122 -5.33 -8.87 -4.43
CA ALA A 122 -5.84 -10.23 -4.51
C ALA A 122 -7.36 -10.29 -4.44
N ASN A 123 -7.92 -11.47 -4.70
CA ASN A 123 -9.35 -11.73 -4.80
C ASN A 123 -10.05 -11.01 -5.96
N ASN A 124 -9.30 -10.68 -7.02
CA ASN A 124 -9.87 -10.05 -8.19
C ASN A 124 -10.72 -11.05 -8.99
N LYS A 125 -11.85 -10.58 -9.55
CA LYS A 125 -12.64 -11.31 -10.55
C LYS A 125 -11.86 -11.44 -11.85
N SER A 126 -11.25 -10.35 -12.27
CA SER A 126 -10.42 -10.29 -13.47
C SER A 126 -9.33 -9.22 -13.33
N ASN A 127 -8.14 -9.54 -13.85
CA ASN A 127 -7.06 -8.60 -14.03
C ASN A 127 -7.14 -8.00 -15.43
N VAL A 128 -6.96 -6.68 -15.56
CA VAL A 128 -6.98 -5.98 -16.86
C VAL A 128 -5.61 -5.49 -17.30
N VAL A 129 -4.58 -5.83 -16.53
CA VAL A 129 -3.18 -5.50 -16.81
C VAL A 129 -2.33 -6.76 -16.93
N LYS A 130 -1.21 -6.65 -17.66
CA LYS A 130 -0.27 -7.75 -17.94
C LYS A 130 1.10 -7.46 -17.35
N VAL A 131 1.87 -8.51 -17.09
CA VAL A 131 3.28 -8.40 -16.66
C VAL A 131 4.08 -7.50 -17.62
N GLY A 132 4.88 -6.60 -17.05
CA GLY A 132 5.65 -5.60 -17.78
C GLY A 132 4.89 -4.31 -18.11
N GLN A 133 3.57 -4.26 -17.93
CA GLN A 133 2.78 -3.07 -18.17
C GLN A 133 3.09 -2.00 -17.11
N LYS A 134 3.30 -0.76 -17.56
CA LYS A 134 3.40 0.41 -16.69
C LYS A 134 2.00 0.86 -16.30
N VAL A 135 1.81 1.15 -15.03
CA VAL A 135 0.57 1.70 -14.47
C VAL A 135 0.85 3.00 -13.75
N LYS A 136 -0.15 3.87 -13.71
CA LYS A 136 -0.15 5.11 -12.96
C LYS A 136 -1.04 4.98 -11.73
N ALA A 137 -0.78 5.77 -10.68
CA ALA A 137 -1.70 5.90 -9.56
C ALA A 137 -3.13 6.17 -10.07
N GLY A 138 -4.12 5.49 -9.52
CA GLY A 138 -5.51 5.62 -9.92
C GLY A 138 -5.95 4.88 -11.20
N HIS A 139 -5.01 4.27 -11.96
CA HIS A 139 -5.39 3.42 -13.09
C HIS A 139 -6.13 2.17 -12.61
N THR A 140 -7.20 1.81 -13.31
CA THR A 140 -7.88 0.53 -13.08
C THR A 140 -6.98 -0.62 -13.52
N ILE A 141 -6.71 -1.54 -12.61
CA ILE A 141 -5.83 -2.71 -12.85
C ILE A 141 -6.60 -4.02 -12.77
N ALA A 142 -7.71 -4.04 -12.03
CA ALA A 142 -8.55 -5.22 -11.85
C ALA A 142 -9.99 -4.82 -11.53
N PHE A 143 -10.85 -5.82 -11.44
CA PHE A 143 -12.20 -5.69 -10.89
C PHE A 143 -12.37 -6.65 -9.72
N VAL A 144 -13.11 -6.19 -8.69
CA VAL A 144 -13.36 -6.95 -7.46
C VAL A 144 -14.12 -8.24 -7.75
N GLY A 145 -13.69 -9.32 -7.10
CA GLY A 145 -14.37 -10.60 -7.09
C GLY A 145 -15.19 -10.84 -5.82
N THR A 146 -16.01 -11.89 -5.86
CA THR A 146 -16.76 -12.39 -4.70
C THR A 146 -16.09 -13.65 -4.18
N GLY A 147 -15.74 -13.69 -2.90
CA GLY A 147 -15.22 -14.85 -2.18
C GLY A 147 -15.97 -15.01 -0.86
N GLU A 148 -16.26 -16.26 -0.45
CA GLU A 148 -16.95 -16.57 0.81
C GLU A 148 -18.26 -15.79 1.00
N GLY A 149 -19.00 -15.55 -0.09
CA GLY A 149 -20.25 -14.79 -0.08
C GLY A 149 -20.11 -13.27 0.09
N LYS A 150 -18.88 -12.75 0.12
CA LYS A 150 -18.57 -11.33 0.21
C LYS A 150 -17.75 -10.84 -0.97
N SER A 151 -17.91 -9.58 -1.33
CA SER A 151 -17.14 -8.93 -2.39
C SER A 151 -16.08 -8.03 -1.76
N PHE A 152 -14.81 -8.35 -2.01
CA PHE A 152 -13.68 -7.62 -1.42
C PHE A 152 -12.42 -7.74 -2.29
N CYS A 153 -11.49 -6.83 -2.05
CA CYS A 153 -10.11 -6.95 -2.49
C CYS A 153 -9.23 -7.08 -1.24
N ASP A 154 -8.35 -8.05 -1.22
CA ASP A 154 -7.29 -8.17 -0.22
C ASP A 154 -6.05 -7.44 -0.74
N PHE A 155 -5.69 -6.37 -0.05
CA PHE A 155 -4.58 -5.50 -0.39
C PHE A 155 -3.45 -5.65 0.61
N SER A 156 -2.20 -5.71 0.14
CA SER A 156 -1.03 -5.66 1.01
C SER A 156 0.11 -4.88 0.39
N ILE A 157 1.02 -4.39 1.22
CA ILE A 157 2.23 -3.70 0.83
C ILE A 157 3.41 -4.57 1.25
N MET A 158 4.41 -4.67 0.38
CA MET A 158 5.60 -5.48 0.62
C MET A 158 6.88 -4.66 0.42
N VAL A 159 7.91 -5.02 1.18
CA VAL A 159 9.29 -4.63 0.99
C VAL A 159 10.13 -5.90 0.93
N ASN A 160 10.89 -6.09 -0.13
CA ASN A 160 11.77 -7.26 -0.32
C ASN A 160 11.05 -8.62 -0.13
N GLY A 161 9.79 -8.70 -0.54
CA GLY A 161 8.98 -9.91 -0.39
C GLY A 161 8.29 -10.05 0.98
N CYS A 162 8.61 -9.21 1.96
CA CYS A 162 7.99 -9.21 3.28
C CYS A 162 6.79 -8.27 3.32
N ARG A 163 5.65 -8.72 3.82
CA ARG A 163 4.50 -7.86 4.08
C ARG A 163 4.79 -6.92 5.23
N ILE A 164 4.43 -5.65 5.06
CA ILE A 164 4.47 -4.62 6.09
C ILE A 164 3.07 -4.18 6.45
N ASN A 165 2.88 -3.66 7.66
CA ASN A 165 1.58 -3.18 8.09
C ASN A 165 1.14 -1.99 7.24
N PRO A 166 0.02 -2.08 6.46
CA PRO A 166 -0.44 -0.99 5.62
C PRO A 166 -0.77 0.30 6.40
N SER A 167 -1.13 0.19 7.69
CA SER A 167 -1.44 1.35 8.52
C SER A 167 -0.24 2.26 8.78
N THR A 168 0.98 1.77 8.57
CA THR A 168 2.19 2.62 8.64
C THR A 168 2.24 3.61 7.48
N ILE A 169 1.61 3.31 6.34
CA ILE A 169 1.63 4.14 5.13
C ILE A 169 0.30 4.86 4.92
N ILE A 170 -0.81 4.20 5.26
CA ILE A 170 -2.17 4.65 4.97
C ILE A 170 -2.92 4.91 6.27
N ASN A 171 -3.63 6.02 6.35
CA ASN A 171 -4.70 6.15 7.32
C ASN A 171 -5.91 5.37 6.80
N ILE A 172 -6.19 4.22 7.42
CA ILE A 172 -7.20 3.26 6.97
C ILE A 172 -8.61 3.88 6.95
N ASN A 173 -8.94 4.73 7.92
CA ASN A 173 -10.27 5.32 8.05
C ASN A 173 -10.53 6.42 7.01
N SER A 174 -9.53 7.24 6.72
CA SER A 174 -9.64 8.35 5.76
C SER A 174 -9.19 8.00 4.36
N HIS A 175 -8.62 6.80 4.15
CA HIS A 175 -8.01 6.32 2.90
C HIS A 175 -6.87 7.22 2.39
N ARG A 176 -6.30 8.06 3.24
CA ARG A 176 -5.24 9.01 2.88
C ARG A 176 -3.86 8.44 3.16
N LEU A 177 -2.92 8.84 2.32
CA LEU A 177 -1.50 8.57 2.54
C LEU A 177 -1.00 9.36 3.75
N ARG A 178 -0.23 8.73 4.64
CA ARG A 178 0.46 9.42 5.73
C ARG A 178 1.65 10.19 5.18
N LYS A 179 1.73 11.48 5.47
CA LYS A 179 2.82 12.37 5.04
C LYS A 179 4.01 12.23 5.99
N GLN A 180 4.85 11.26 5.72
CA GLN A 180 5.99 10.87 6.56
C GLN A 180 7.09 10.22 5.72
N THR A 181 8.26 10.00 6.30
CA THR A 181 9.31 9.17 5.71
C THR A 181 9.33 7.81 6.40
N LEU A 182 9.40 6.74 5.62
CA LEU A 182 9.66 5.40 6.12
C LEU A 182 11.14 5.07 5.97
N MET A 183 11.71 4.48 7.01
CA MET A 183 13.00 3.80 6.96
C MET A 183 12.75 2.30 6.87
N CYS A 184 13.34 1.66 5.86
CA CYS A 184 13.29 0.22 5.64
C CYS A 184 14.72 -0.33 5.84
N LYS A 185 14.95 -1.12 6.89
CA LYS A 185 16.25 -1.73 7.22
C LYS A 185 16.15 -3.25 7.09
N ARG A 186 17.08 -3.87 6.38
CA ARG A 186 17.16 -5.32 6.28
C ARG A 186 17.62 -5.92 7.61
N ASN A 187 16.88 -6.90 8.10
CA ASN A 187 17.18 -7.66 9.31
C ASN A 187 17.09 -9.15 8.99
N GLY A 188 18.18 -9.76 8.55
CA GLY A 188 18.20 -11.14 8.07
C GLY A 188 17.27 -11.33 6.86
N SER A 189 16.26 -12.18 7.03
CA SER A 189 15.20 -12.44 6.02
C SER A 189 14.02 -11.48 6.10
N TYR A 190 13.97 -10.59 7.09
CA TYR A 190 12.90 -9.63 7.30
C TYR A 190 13.34 -8.21 6.96
N VAL A 191 12.40 -7.29 6.95
CA VAL A 191 12.64 -5.86 6.80
C VAL A 191 11.92 -5.14 7.92
N ASP A 192 12.69 -4.47 8.77
CA ASP A 192 12.18 -3.57 9.79
C ASP A 192 11.75 -2.27 9.14
N VAL A 193 10.53 -1.83 9.44
CA VAL A 193 9.96 -0.61 8.88
C VAL A 193 9.59 0.33 10.01
N THR A 194 10.24 1.47 10.05
CA THR A 194 9.99 2.53 11.02
C THR A 194 9.56 3.81 10.31
N SER A 195 8.70 4.59 10.95
CA SER A 195 8.21 5.85 10.41
C SER A 195 8.77 7.02 11.20
N SER A 196 9.17 8.08 10.50
CA SER A 196 9.52 9.35 11.10
C SER A 196 8.72 10.47 10.46
N SER A 197 8.05 11.26 11.27
CA SER A 197 7.43 12.50 10.81
C SER A 197 8.50 13.61 10.81
N GLY A 198 8.93 13.94 9.64
CA GLY A 198 9.46 15.19 9.13
C GLY A 198 10.74 15.82 9.68
N ALA A 199 11.16 15.71 10.91
CA ALA A 199 12.26 16.52 11.43
C ALA A 199 13.54 15.77 11.87
N ASN A 200 13.51 14.44 12.04
CA ASN A 200 14.59 13.70 12.69
C ASN A 200 15.19 12.52 11.89
N VAL A 201 15.05 12.49 10.57
CA VAL A 201 15.54 11.36 9.73
C VAL A 201 17.06 11.20 9.79
N LEU A 202 17.82 12.27 10.04
CA LEU A 202 19.27 12.21 10.14
C LEU A 202 19.79 11.78 11.53
N MET A 203 18.99 11.93 12.58
CA MET A 203 19.34 11.51 13.94
C MET A 203 18.89 10.08 14.28
N ALA A 204 17.85 9.56 13.62
CA ALA A 204 17.31 8.23 13.89
C ALA A 204 18.18 7.07 13.38
N ALA A 205 19.16 7.33 12.52
CA ALA A 205 20.07 6.29 12.00
C ALA A 205 21.15 5.86 13.03
N GLU A 206 21.36 6.64 14.06
CA GLU A 206 22.39 6.35 15.09
C GLU A 206 21.84 5.87 16.45
N SER A 207 20.51 5.92 16.69
CA SER A 207 19.95 5.64 18.01
C SER A 207 18.86 4.56 18.10
N MET A 208 18.71 3.70 17.10
CA MET A 208 17.60 2.74 17.05
C MET A 208 17.82 1.41 17.78
N ASP A 209 18.92 1.25 18.49
CA ASP A 209 19.20 0.03 19.29
C ASP A 209 19.09 0.23 20.81
N ASP A 210 18.79 1.44 21.27
CA ASP A 210 18.70 1.70 22.70
C ASP A 210 17.23 1.69 23.17
N ASP A 211 16.84 0.69 23.92
CA ASP A 211 15.69 0.75 24.82
C ASP A 211 15.90 1.95 25.75
N PRO A 212 15.06 3.01 25.71
CA PRO A 212 15.25 4.19 26.55
C PRO A 212 15.29 3.85 28.06
N PHE A 213 14.93 2.63 28.44
CA PHE A 213 14.97 2.13 29.79
C PHE A 213 16.18 1.22 30.10
N GLU A 214 17.05 0.88 29.11
CA GLU A 214 18.24 0.05 29.37
C GLU A 214 19.31 0.79 30.19
N THR A 215 19.44 2.09 30.03
CA THR A 215 20.49 2.91 30.68
C THR A 215 19.95 3.92 31.66
N GLU A 216 18.68 4.30 31.59
CA GLU A 216 18.10 5.34 32.44
C GLU A 216 16.78 4.90 33.08
N SER A 217 16.68 5.04 34.40
CA SER A 217 15.45 4.77 35.16
C SER A 217 14.36 5.84 34.98
N LYS A 218 14.61 6.87 34.15
CA LYS A 218 13.69 7.96 33.87
C LYS A 218 13.74 8.32 32.41
N PHE A 219 12.60 8.29 31.77
CA PHE A 219 12.37 8.82 30.42
C PHE A 219 11.51 10.08 30.52
N GLU A 220 11.95 11.19 29.95
CA GLU A 220 11.21 12.44 29.92
C GLU A 220 10.53 12.60 28.56
N LEU A 221 9.21 12.41 28.55
CA LEU A 221 8.37 12.63 27.36
C LEU A 221 7.87 14.09 27.37
N ASN A 222 8.34 14.89 26.43
CA ASN A 222 7.84 16.24 26.25
C ASN A 222 6.53 16.20 25.41
N LEU A 223 5.40 16.32 26.10
CA LEU A 223 4.09 16.30 25.46
C LEU A 223 3.78 17.56 24.64
N SER A 224 4.56 18.66 24.81
CA SER A 224 4.39 19.87 24.02
C SER A 224 4.88 19.72 22.57
N ASP A 225 5.67 18.68 22.29
CA ASP A 225 6.18 18.36 20.95
C ASP A 225 5.22 17.47 20.15
N LEU A 226 4.08 17.06 20.76
CA LEU A 226 3.05 16.29 20.06
C LEU A 226 2.16 17.23 19.25
N ASP A 227 2.07 16.98 17.95
CA ASP A 227 1.08 17.62 17.10
C ASP A 227 -0.33 17.32 17.58
N GLU A 228 -1.24 18.31 17.51
CA GLU A 228 -2.64 18.18 17.93
C GLU A 228 -3.38 16.98 17.31
N GLY A 229 -2.93 16.52 16.14
CA GLY A 229 -3.49 15.35 15.46
C GLY A 229 -3.00 14.00 16.00
N ASN A 230 -1.97 13.98 16.85
CA ASN A 230 -1.33 12.75 17.34
C ASN A 230 -1.85 12.28 18.70
N TRP A 231 -2.76 13.04 19.31
CA TRP A 231 -3.41 12.64 20.55
C TRP A 231 -4.90 12.99 20.55
N ALA A 232 -5.66 12.25 21.32
CA ALA A 232 -7.08 12.54 21.54
C ALA A 232 -7.42 12.26 22.99
N PHE A 233 -8.25 13.14 23.56
CA PHE A 233 -8.80 12.87 24.89
C PHE A 233 -9.74 11.65 24.81
N PRO A 234 -9.59 10.63 25.69
CA PRO A 234 -10.36 9.38 25.60
C PRO A 234 -11.87 9.55 25.55
N LEU A 235 -12.38 10.62 26.20
CA LEU A 235 -13.79 10.96 26.23
C LEU A 235 -13.97 12.45 25.93
N PRO A 236 -14.07 12.84 24.65
CA PRO A 236 -14.25 14.25 24.28
C PRO A 236 -15.49 14.84 24.94
N GLY A 237 -15.33 16.01 25.56
CA GLY A 237 -16.42 16.69 26.29
C GLY A 237 -16.62 16.23 27.74
N ALA A 238 -15.96 15.18 28.20
CA ALA A 238 -16.03 14.75 29.59
C ALA A 238 -15.31 15.72 30.55
N LYS A 239 -15.85 15.84 31.73
CA LYS A 239 -15.25 16.65 32.82
C LYS A 239 -14.47 15.76 33.77
N VAL A 240 -13.25 16.16 34.14
CA VAL A 240 -12.49 15.50 35.20
C VAL A 240 -13.16 15.81 36.53
N ILE A 241 -13.68 14.79 37.20
CA ILE A 241 -14.31 14.92 38.53
C ILE A 241 -13.38 14.52 39.67
N SER A 242 -12.35 13.70 39.35
CA SER A 242 -11.30 13.35 40.30
C SER A 242 -9.96 13.21 39.55
N PRO A 243 -8.95 14.05 39.83
CA PRO A 243 -7.64 13.97 39.22
C PRO A 243 -6.82 12.80 39.79
N TYR A 244 -5.82 12.35 39.03
CA TYR A 244 -4.86 11.37 39.47
C TYR A 244 -4.19 11.78 40.79
N GLY A 245 -4.06 10.85 41.72
CA GLY A 245 -3.35 11.06 42.98
C GLY A 245 -4.03 12.02 43.97
N GLY A 246 -5.19 12.61 43.68
CA GLY A 246 -5.89 13.54 44.53
C GLY A 246 -6.10 13.05 45.96
N ARG A 247 -6.95 13.71 46.75
CA ARG A 247 -7.20 13.37 48.20
C ARG A 247 -7.48 11.87 48.44
N ARG A 248 -8.00 11.16 47.43
CA ARG A 248 -8.33 9.73 47.52
C ARG A 248 -7.13 8.80 47.20
N ARG A 249 -5.99 9.35 46.77
CA ARG A 249 -4.76 8.59 46.42
C ARG A 249 -5.00 7.45 45.40
N HIS A 250 -5.94 7.60 44.47
CA HIS A 250 -6.20 6.56 43.47
C HIS A 250 -5.32 6.74 42.21
N SER A 251 -5.07 5.65 41.52
CA SER A 251 -4.19 5.55 40.36
C SER A 251 -4.89 5.82 39.02
N GLY A 252 -5.95 6.60 39.02
CA GLY A 252 -6.73 6.93 37.84
C GLY A 252 -7.31 8.33 37.86
N VAL A 253 -7.93 8.70 36.77
CA VAL A 253 -8.69 9.96 36.62
C VAL A 253 -10.14 9.59 36.39
N ASP A 254 -11.05 10.09 37.23
CA ASP A 254 -12.47 9.90 37.04
C ASP A 254 -13.02 10.96 36.08
N LEU A 255 -13.72 10.52 35.05
CA LEU A 255 -14.34 11.36 34.03
C LEU A 255 -15.87 11.23 34.12
N LYS A 256 -16.55 12.31 33.93
CA LYS A 256 -18.01 12.37 33.77
C LYS A 256 -18.36 12.87 32.39
N THR A 257 -19.14 12.10 31.64
CA THR A 257 -19.77 12.47 30.36
C THR A 257 -21.05 13.28 30.60
#